data_7a928fcf79f85e957bbcaa05ed3b35ff
#
_entry.id   7a928fcf79f85e957bbcaa05ed3b35ff
#
_cell.length_a   1.000
_cell.length_b   1.000
_cell.length_c   1.000
_cell.angle_alpha   90.00
_cell.angle_beta   90.00
_cell.angle_gamma   90.00
#
_symmetry.space_group_name_H-M   'P 1'
#
loop_
_entity.id
_entity.type
_entity.pdbx_description
1 polymer ?
#
loop_
_entity_poly.entity_id
_entity_poly.type
_entity_poly.pdbx_seq_one_letter_code
_entity_poly.pdbx_strand_id
1 'polypeptide(L)'
;YRAVDENTNVAEAVRTGSVPPDSRIYYWKDGSPAVLKKKVIVTGDELVDASSAVDEQTGTPAVSVVLNSTGARKMLDFTTQNVGKGMAVVLVERTPEVRIVDGKEVRSAKITEEIINLATIRGVFSNRFQTTGLESMKGASDLALMLRSGSLAAPVDIVQERVIGSTLGADNISKGVTAVLVGLALVVVFVA
;
A
#
# COMPACT_ATOMS: atom_id res chain seq x y z
N TYR A 1 1.80 1.39 9.86
CA TYR A 1 1.39 1.97 11.13
C TYR A 1 1.17 3.47 11.00
N ARG A 2 0.08 3.99 11.61
CA ARG A 2 -0.29 5.41 11.61
C ARG A 2 -0.70 5.84 13.01
N ALA A 3 -0.44 7.13 13.35
CA ALA A 3 -0.91 7.71 14.61
C ALA A 3 -2.43 7.98 14.57
N VAL A 4 -3.10 7.79 15.70
CA VAL A 4 -4.49 8.25 15.88
C VAL A 4 -4.49 9.76 16.10
N ASP A 5 -5.43 10.47 15.50
CA ASP A 5 -5.66 11.89 15.77
C ASP A 5 -6.68 12.02 16.92
N GLU A 6 -6.17 12.10 18.13
CA GLU A 6 -6.98 12.18 19.35
C GLU A 6 -7.63 13.57 19.56
N ASN A 7 -7.18 14.57 18.81
CA ASN A 7 -7.68 15.95 18.93
C ASN A 7 -8.93 16.19 18.06
N THR A 8 -9.23 15.32 17.12
CA THR A 8 -10.35 15.47 16.19
C THR A 8 -11.55 14.64 16.65
N ASN A 9 -12.71 15.29 16.80
CA ASN A 9 -13.96 14.59 17.08
C ASN A 9 -14.38 13.77 15.85
N VAL A 10 -14.36 12.44 15.96
CA VAL A 10 -14.66 11.51 14.87
C VAL A 10 -16.09 11.72 14.33
N ALA A 11 -17.10 11.87 15.20
CA ALA A 11 -18.50 12.03 14.79
C ALA A 11 -18.70 13.34 14.01
N GLU A 12 -18.05 14.43 14.44
CA GLU A 12 -18.10 15.70 13.73
C GLU A 12 -17.35 15.64 12.40
N ALA A 13 -16.18 15.02 12.37
CA ALA A 13 -15.39 14.81 11.17
C ALA A 13 -16.18 14.03 10.09
N VAL A 14 -16.89 12.99 10.48
CA VAL A 14 -17.74 12.20 9.57
C VAL A 14 -18.91 13.02 9.05
N ARG A 15 -19.57 13.78 9.94
CA ARG A 15 -20.75 14.60 9.59
C ARG A 15 -20.41 15.75 8.65
N THR A 16 -19.28 16.41 8.86
CA THR A 16 -18.88 17.64 8.13
C THR A 16 -17.92 17.37 6.99
N GLY A 17 -17.26 16.20 6.98
CA GLY A 17 -16.15 15.90 6.09
C GLY A 17 -14.86 16.71 6.41
N SER A 18 -14.88 17.50 7.48
CA SER A 18 -13.77 18.39 7.84
C SER A 18 -12.82 17.69 8.81
N VAL A 19 -11.57 17.53 8.39
CA VAL A 19 -10.46 17.00 9.20
C VAL A 19 -9.22 17.88 9.01
N PRO A 20 -8.30 17.90 9.98
CA PRO A 20 -7.03 18.61 9.84
C PRO A 20 -6.30 18.17 8.54
N PRO A 21 -5.53 19.06 7.89
CA PRO A 21 -4.86 18.78 6.62
C PRO A 21 -3.90 17.58 6.68
N ASP A 22 -3.34 17.30 7.85
CA ASP A 22 -2.42 16.19 8.15
C ASP A 22 -3.12 14.90 8.57
N SER A 23 -4.47 14.91 8.65
CA SER A 23 -5.29 13.79 9.07
C SER A 23 -6.27 13.37 7.97
N ARG A 24 -6.85 12.16 8.10
CA ARG A 24 -7.88 11.63 7.22
C ARG A 24 -8.75 10.63 7.98
N ILE A 25 -10.02 10.48 7.56
CA ILE A 25 -10.92 9.46 8.07
C ILE A 25 -10.57 8.13 7.41
N TYR A 26 -10.38 7.10 8.23
CA TYR A 26 -10.20 5.72 7.84
C TYR A 26 -11.34 4.90 8.43
N TYR A 27 -11.60 3.75 7.87
CA TYR A 27 -12.70 2.89 8.27
C TYR A 27 -12.20 1.50 8.64
N TRP A 28 -12.84 0.90 9.62
CA TRP A 28 -12.77 -0.51 9.90
C TRP A 28 -13.62 -1.29 8.90
N LYS A 29 -13.45 -2.61 8.87
CA LYS A 29 -14.25 -3.51 8.02
C LYS A 29 -15.76 -3.43 8.27
N ASP A 30 -16.17 -3.17 9.50
CA ASP A 30 -17.57 -2.96 9.91
C ASP A 30 -18.11 -1.57 9.55
N GLY A 31 -17.31 -0.71 8.94
CA GLY A 31 -17.66 0.65 8.58
C GLY A 31 -17.47 1.68 9.69
N SER A 32 -17.02 1.30 10.87
CA SER A 32 -16.72 2.23 11.97
C SER A 32 -15.60 3.19 11.58
N PRO A 33 -15.76 4.50 11.79
CA PRO A 33 -14.74 5.49 11.41
C PRO A 33 -13.71 5.75 12.51
N ALA A 34 -12.48 6.06 12.12
CA ALA A 34 -11.48 6.67 12.99
C ALA A 34 -10.66 7.72 12.22
N VAL A 35 -10.18 8.74 12.89
CA VAL A 35 -9.33 9.77 12.30
C VAL A 35 -7.87 9.44 12.59
N LEU A 36 -7.09 9.23 11.53
CA LEU A 36 -5.67 8.92 11.63
C LEU A 36 -4.84 9.98 10.91
N LYS A 37 -3.60 10.15 11.36
CA LYS A 37 -2.63 10.98 10.67
C LYS A 37 -2.24 10.36 9.32
N LYS A 38 -2.10 11.20 8.29
CA LYS A 38 -1.68 10.77 6.95
C LYS A 38 -0.24 10.26 6.93
N LYS A 39 0.60 10.77 7.86
CA LYS A 39 1.99 10.36 7.97
C LYS A 39 2.08 8.90 8.42
N VAL A 40 2.76 8.09 7.62
CA VAL A 40 3.09 6.70 7.96
C VAL A 40 4.28 6.69 8.91
N ILE A 41 4.17 5.93 9.99
CA ILE A 41 5.24 5.72 10.97
C ILE A 41 6.20 4.66 10.45
N VAL A 42 5.65 3.47 10.17
CA VAL A 42 6.35 2.30 9.66
C VAL A 42 5.50 1.66 8.57
N THR A 43 6.13 1.26 7.48
CA THR A 43 5.52 0.58 6.34
C THR A 43 5.65 -0.95 6.44
N GLY A 44 4.91 -1.69 5.61
CA GLY A 44 4.92 -3.16 5.63
C GLY A 44 6.28 -3.75 5.25
N ASP A 45 7.02 -3.11 4.35
CA ASP A 45 8.37 -3.52 3.93
C ASP A 45 9.45 -3.38 5.03
N GLU A 46 9.17 -2.62 6.08
CA GLU A 46 10.03 -2.49 7.25
C GLU A 46 9.76 -3.57 8.31
N LEU A 47 8.72 -4.39 8.11
CA LEU A 47 8.36 -5.49 8.99
C LEU A 47 9.10 -6.76 8.55
N VAL A 48 9.79 -7.39 9.49
CA VAL A 48 10.56 -8.62 9.26
C VAL A 48 9.74 -9.86 9.58
N ASP A 49 9.00 -9.82 10.70
CA ASP A 49 8.16 -10.94 11.13
C ASP A 49 7.02 -10.46 12.02
N ALA A 50 5.96 -11.26 12.06
CA ALA A 50 4.85 -11.09 12.98
C ALA A 50 4.33 -12.46 13.42
N SER A 51 4.08 -12.64 14.72
CA SER A 51 3.59 -13.88 15.28
C SER A 51 2.57 -13.64 16.38
N SER A 52 1.56 -14.50 16.46
CA SER A 52 0.62 -14.47 17.59
C SER A 52 1.34 -14.77 18.90
N ALA A 53 0.99 -14.04 19.93
CA ALA A 53 1.58 -14.13 21.26
C ALA A 53 0.50 -13.92 22.34
N VAL A 54 0.88 -14.08 23.56
CA VAL A 54 0.10 -13.68 24.73
C VAL A 54 0.88 -12.57 25.45
N ASP A 55 0.22 -11.49 25.77
CA ASP A 55 0.78 -10.43 26.59
C ASP A 55 1.03 -10.98 28.00
N GLU A 56 2.28 -11.05 28.43
CA GLU A 56 2.68 -11.62 29.72
C GLU A 56 2.15 -10.83 30.92
N GLN A 57 1.83 -9.54 30.75
CA GLN A 57 1.34 -8.68 31.82
C GLN A 57 -0.17 -8.81 32.02
N THR A 58 -0.92 -8.96 30.94
CA THR A 58 -2.40 -8.96 30.97
C THR A 58 -3.01 -10.34 30.68
N GLY A 59 -2.23 -11.29 30.16
CA GLY A 59 -2.72 -12.59 29.71
C GLY A 59 -3.62 -12.52 28.47
N THR A 60 -3.69 -11.37 27.80
CA THR A 60 -4.57 -11.16 26.63
C THR A 60 -3.87 -11.53 25.34
N PRO A 61 -4.64 -11.86 24.29
CA PRO A 61 -4.08 -12.09 22.95
C PRO A 61 -3.33 -10.88 22.44
N ALA A 62 -2.16 -11.11 21.86
CA ALA A 62 -1.28 -10.10 21.32
C ALA A 62 -0.61 -10.59 20.02
N VAL A 63 -0.03 -9.67 19.27
CA VAL A 63 0.86 -9.97 18.15
C VAL A 63 2.23 -9.39 18.43
N SER A 64 3.23 -10.25 18.44
CA SER A 64 4.63 -9.84 18.46
C SER A 64 5.06 -9.43 17.06
N VAL A 65 5.59 -8.23 16.93
CA VAL A 65 6.05 -7.64 15.67
C VAL A 65 7.55 -7.40 15.74
N VAL A 66 8.25 -7.76 14.68
CA VAL A 66 9.70 -7.54 14.52
C VAL A 66 9.93 -6.63 13.32
N LEU A 67 10.65 -5.54 13.53
CA LEU A 67 11.01 -4.56 12.52
C LEU A 67 12.49 -4.68 12.13
N ASN A 68 12.79 -4.27 10.89
CA ASN A 68 14.17 -4.06 10.46
C ASN A 68 14.77 -2.81 11.15
N SER A 69 16.06 -2.55 10.94
CA SER A 69 16.75 -1.45 11.60
C SER A 69 16.21 -0.05 11.23
N THR A 70 15.63 0.12 10.06
CA THR A 70 15.01 1.39 9.62
C THR A 70 13.68 1.59 10.31
N GLY A 71 12.79 0.60 10.28
CA GLY A 71 11.51 0.63 10.98
C GLY A 71 11.67 0.75 12.49
N ALA A 72 12.68 0.07 13.07
CA ALA A 72 13.00 0.15 14.50
C ALA A 72 13.33 1.58 14.93
N ARG A 73 14.15 2.30 14.17
CA ARG A 73 14.49 3.70 14.44
C ARG A 73 13.27 4.61 14.38
N LYS A 74 12.48 4.49 13.31
CA LYS A 74 11.23 5.26 13.16
C LYS A 74 10.24 5.00 14.30
N MET A 75 10.10 3.73 14.69
CA MET A 75 9.21 3.35 15.79
C MET A 75 9.72 3.88 17.14
N LEU A 76 11.02 3.80 17.40
CA LEU A 76 11.65 4.34 18.60
C LEU A 76 11.42 5.86 18.71
N ASP A 77 11.73 6.62 17.64
CA ASP A 77 11.58 8.06 17.61
C ASP A 77 10.13 8.48 17.83
N PHE A 78 9.21 7.77 17.20
CA PHE A 78 7.78 8.05 17.30
C PHE A 78 7.25 7.72 18.71
N THR A 79 7.52 6.54 19.24
CA THR A 79 6.97 6.08 20.52
C THR A 79 7.55 6.83 21.70
N THR A 80 8.80 7.29 21.64
CA THR A 80 9.41 8.15 22.66
C THR A 80 8.58 9.41 22.95
N GLN A 81 7.94 9.97 21.92
CA GLN A 81 7.16 11.22 22.02
C GLN A 81 5.66 10.98 22.17
N ASN A 82 5.19 9.75 22.04
CA ASN A 82 3.77 9.44 21.92
C ASN A 82 3.30 8.29 22.82
N VAL A 83 4.00 8.02 23.93
CA VAL A 83 3.53 7.05 24.95
C VAL A 83 2.17 7.52 25.47
N GLY A 84 1.23 6.58 25.60
CA GLY A 84 -0.15 6.83 26.03
C GLY A 84 -1.12 7.16 24.90
N LYS A 85 -0.61 7.47 23.68
CA LYS A 85 -1.45 7.79 22.51
C LYS A 85 -1.79 6.54 21.68
N GLY A 86 -2.83 6.67 20.86
CA GLY A 86 -3.28 5.61 19.95
C GLY A 86 -2.42 5.46 18.70
N MET A 87 -2.19 4.21 18.32
CA MET A 87 -1.54 3.84 17.06
C MET A 87 -2.39 2.78 16.35
N ALA A 88 -2.64 2.96 15.06
CA ALA A 88 -3.44 2.06 14.24
C ALA A 88 -2.59 1.30 13.24
N VAL A 89 -2.97 0.05 13.00
CA VAL A 89 -2.50 -0.76 11.86
C VAL A 89 -3.51 -0.60 10.73
N VAL A 90 -3.05 -0.16 9.57
CA VAL A 90 -3.88 0.00 8.38
C VAL A 90 -3.39 -0.97 7.32
N LEU A 91 -4.30 -1.84 6.86
CA LEU A 91 -4.08 -2.68 5.70
C LEU A 91 -4.24 -1.84 4.44
N VAL A 92 -3.28 -1.91 3.54
CA VAL A 92 -3.30 -1.22 2.24
C VAL A 92 -3.29 -2.27 1.15
N GLU A 93 -4.42 -2.48 0.52
CA GLU A 93 -4.56 -3.40 -0.61
C GLU A 93 -4.51 -2.64 -1.92
N ARG A 94 -3.75 -3.15 -2.88
CA ARG A 94 -3.66 -2.63 -4.24
C ARG A 94 -4.24 -3.67 -5.20
N THR A 95 -5.42 -3.40 -5.71
CA THR A 95 -6.06 -4.23 -6.72
C THR A 95 -5.83 -3.62 -8.11
N PRO A 96 -5.15 -4.30 -9.03
CA PRO A 96 -4.98 -3.79 -10.38
C PRO A 96 -6.35 -3.68 -11.07
N GLU A 97 -6.65 -2.52 -11.62
CA GLU A 97 -7.83 -2.27 -12.46
C GLU A 97 -7.37 -1.94 -13.88
N VAL A 98 -8.00 -2.58 -14.86
CA VAL A 98 -7.85 -2.22 -16.26
C VAL A 98 -9.10 -1.46 -16.68
N ARG A 99 -8.94 -0.22 -17.13
CA ARG A 99 -10.03 0.59 -17.69
C ARG A 99 -9.73 0.90 -19.14
N ILE A 100 -10.75 0.80 -19.97
CA ILE A 100 -10.65 1.24 -21.37
C ILE A 100 -11.09 2.70 -21.41
N VAL A 101 -10.15 3.61 -21.74
CA VAL A 101 -10.42 5.03 -21.94
C VAL A 101 -10.01 5.37 -23.37
N ASP A 102 -10.95 5.88 -24.15
CA ASP A 102 -10.75 6.22 -25.57
C ASP A 102 -10.16 5.07 -26.43
N GLY A 103 -10.61 3.82 -26.15
CA GLY A 103 -10.15 2.63 -26.86
C GLY A 103 -8.73 2.15 -26.48
N LYS A 104 -8.11 2.75 -25.49
CA LYS A 104 -6.81 2.34 -24.94
C LYS A 104 -6.96 1.73 -23.55
N GLU A 105 -6.26 0.64 -23.30
CA GLU A 105 -6.16 0.07 -21.98
C GLU A 105 -5.32 0.97 -21.07
N VAL A 106 -5.95 1.54 -20.04
CA VAL A 106 -5.28 2.27 -18.97
C VAL A 106 -5.27 1.36 -17.74
N ARG A 107 -4.08 0.93 -17.35
CA ARG A 107 -3.88 0.16 -16.12
C ARG A 107 -3.76 1.12 -14.94
N SER A 108 -4.63 0.98 -13.97
CA SER A 108 -4.62 1.71 -12.71
C SER A 108 -4.64 0.72 -11.55
N ALA A 109 -4.34 1.19 -10.35
CA ALA A 109 -4.50 0.39 -9.15
C ALA A 109 -5.53 1.05 -8.23
N LYS A 110 -6.56 0.31 -7.86
CA LYS A 110 -7.45 0.71 -6.77
C LYS A 110 -6.75 0.45 -5.45
N ILE A 111 -6.62 1.49 -4.64
CA ILE A 111 -6.05 1.41 -3.30
C ILE A 111 -7.21 1.38 -2.31
N THR A 112 -7.29 0.33 -1.52
CA THR A 112 -8.22 0.20 -0.39
C THR A 112 -7.41 0.25 0.89
N GLU A 113 -7.80 1.12 1.82
CA GLU A 113 -7.15 1.28 3.12
C GLU A 113 -8.17 0.97 4.22
N GLU A 114 -7.90 -0.01 5.06
CA GLU A 114 -8.78 -0.49 6.11
C GLU A 114 -8.02 -0.58 7.43
N ILE A 115 -8.65 -0.14 8.54
CA ILE A 115 -8.07 -0.31 9.87
C ILE A 115 -8.30 -1.76 10.30
N ILE A 116 -7.22 -2.45 10.64
CA ILE A 116 -7.27 -3.84 11.12
C ILE A 116 -6.98 -3.97 12.62
N ASN A 117 -6.30 -2.99 13.21
CA ASN A 117 -6.11 -2.93 14.66
C ASN A 117 -5.82 -1.50 15.11
N LEU A 118 -6.19 -1.19 16.36
CA LEU A 118 -5.86 0.04 17.05
C LEU A 118 -5.44 -0.29 18.48
N ALA A 119 -4.28 0.16 18.89
CA ALA A 119 -3.73 -0.09 20.22
C ALA A 119 -3.12 1.18 20.81
N THR A 120 -3.10 1.25 22.14
CA THR A 120 -2.40 2.32 22.86
C THR A 120 -0.92 1.99 22.99
N ILE A 121 -0.06 2.97 22.76
CA ILE A 121 1.39 2.87 22.93
C ILE A 121 1.69 2.83 24.42
N ARG A 122 1.99 1.64 24.95
CA ARG A 122 2.23 1.43 26.39
C ARG A 122 3.66 1.75 26.83
N GLY A 123 4.57 1.95 25.90
CA GLY A 123 5.98 2.20 26.19
C GLY A 123 6.78 2.56 24.95
N VAL A 124 8.05 2.79 25.13
CA VAL A 124 8.99 3.07 24.05
C VAL A 124 9.36 1.76 23.35
N PHE A 125 9.13 1.68 22.05
CA PHE A 125 9.36 0.47 21.24
C PHE A 125 10.61 0.65 20.38
N SER A 126 11.27 -0.45 20.11
CA SER A 126 12.43 -0.52 19.22
C SER A 126 12.17 -1.52 18.10
N ASN A 127 13.05 -2.50 17.93
CA ASN A 127 12.96 -3.49 16.85
C ASN A 127 11.91 -4.58 17.10
N ARG A 128 11.45 -4.74 18.34
CA ARG A 128 10.40 -5.70 18.72
C ARG A 128 9.41 -5.05 19.67
N PHE A 129 8.13 -5.26 19.41
CA PHE A 129 7.05 -4.82 20.28
C PHE A 129 5.84 -5.73 20.16
N GLN A 130 4.89 -5.59 21.06
CA GLN A 130 3.62 -6.31 21.02
C GLN A 130 2.47 -5.34 20.75
N THR A 131 1.58 -5.74 19.86
CA THR A 131 0.31 -5.08 19.61
C THR A 131 -0.78 -5.86 20.34
N THR A 132 -1.50 -5.18 21.22
CA THR A 132 -2.58 -5.73 22.06
C THR A 132 -3.94 -5.19 21.58
N GLY A 133 -5.01 -5.45 22.34
CA GLY A 133 -6.35 -5.00 21.98
C GLY A 133 -7.10 -5.97 21.06
N LEU A 134 -6.70 -7.23 21.06
CA LEU A 134 -7.32 -8.29 20.28
C LEU A 134 -8.24 -9.13 21.17
N GLU A 135 -9.43 -9.47 20.64
CA GLU A 135 -10.45 -10.18 21.41
C GLU A 135 -10.17 -11.68 21.55
N SER A 136 -9.37 -12.25 20.65
CA SER A 136 -9.12 -13.69 20.63
C SER A 136 -7.75 -14.05 20.07
N MET A 137 -7.24 -15.25 20.44
CA MET A 137 -6.02 -15.81 19.85
C MET A 137 -6.16 -16.06 18.34
N LYS A 138 -7.37 -16.35 17.88
CA LYS A 138 -7.63 -16.46 16.42
C LYS A 138 -7.42 -15.10 15.74
N GLY A 139 -7.99 -14.03 16.31
CA GLY A 139 -7.76 -12.66 15.81
C GLY A 139 -6.29 -12.26 15.80
N ALA A 140 -5.53 -12.68 16.85
CA ALA A 140 -4.09 -12.47 16.88
C ALA A 140 -3.36 -13.23 15.77
N SER A 141 -3.75 -14.48 15.50
CA SER A 141 -3.16 -15.29 14.44
C SER A 141 -3.49 -14.71 13.05
N ASP A 142 -4.73 -14.30 12.84
CA ASP A 142 -5.17 -13.68 11.57
C ASP A 142 -4.43 -12.35 11.33
N LEU A 143 -4.31 -11.50 12.35
CA LEU A 143 -3.54 -10.25 12.27
C LEU A 143 -2.06 -10.51 11.99
N ALA A 144 -1.44 -11.48 12.67
CA ALA A 144 -0.06 -11.85 12.43
C ALA A 144 0.17 -12.32 10.99
N LEU A 145 -0.77 -13.10 10.44
CA LEU A 145 -0.73 -13.57 9.06
C LEU A 145 -0.86 -12.38 8.07
N MET A 146 -1.79 -11.46 8.31
CA MET A 146 -1.96 -10.25 7.49
C MET A 146 -0.71 -9.38 7.50
N LEU A 147 -0.11 -9.15 8.67
CA LEU A 147 1.13 -8.39 8.82
C LEU A 147 2.29 -9.04 8.07
N ARG A 148 2.43 -10.37 8.18
CA ARG A 148 3.46 -11.13 7.48
C ARG A 148 3.26 -11.13 5.97
N SER A 149 2.03 -11.23 5.48
CA SER A 149 1.73 -11.14 4.05
C SER A 149 2.02 -9.74 3.49
N GLY A 150 1.74 -8.69 4.26
CA GLY A 150 2.06 -7.31 3.90
C GLY A 150 3.57 -7.03 3.81
N SER A 151 4.40 -7.74 4.57
CA SER A 151 5.87 -7.63 4.49
C SER A 151 6.45 -8.27 3.22
N LEU A 152 5.75 -9.26 2.67
CA LEU A 152 6.16 -9.97 1.44
C LEU A 152 5.68 -9.28 0.16
N ALA A 153 4.69 -8.40 0.26
CA ALA A 153 4.22 -7.57 -0.84
C ALA A 153 5.23 -6.44 -1.09
N ALA A 154 6.37 -6.78 -1.71
CA ALA A 154 7.25 -5.77 -2.28
C ALA A 154 6.40 -4.84 -3.18
N PRO A 155 6.60 -3.50 -3.12
CA PRO A 155 5.96 -2.62 -4.08
C PRO A 155 6.39 -3.08 -5.46
N VAL A 156 5.51 -3.75 -6.19
CA VAL A 156 5.71 -4.03 -7.60
C VAL A 156 5.48 -2.68 -8.26
N ASP A 157 6.53 -1.89 -8.38
CA ASP A 157 6.54 -0.79 -9.33
C ASP A 157 6.27 -1.45 -10.69
N ILE A 158 5.12 -1.12 -11.25
CA ILE A 158 4.82 -1.46 -12.63
C ILE A 158 5.87 -0.67 -13.43
N VAL A 159 7.01 -1.29 -13.68
CA VAL A 159 7.96 -0.81 -14.68
C VAL A 159 7.11 -0.67 -15.94
N GLN A 160 6.98 0.56 -16.42
CA GLN A 160 6.27 0.86 -17.65
C GLN A 160 6.73 -0.15 -18.69
N GLU A 161 5.90 -1.14 -18.97
CA GLU A 161 6.07 -1.96 -20.14
C GLU A 161 5.94 -1.00 -21.32
N ARG A 162 7.08 -0.69 -21.90
CA ARG A 162 7.16 0.11 -23.12
C ARG A 162 6.41 -0.70 -24.15
N VAL A 163 5.12 -0.43 -24.31
CA VAL A 163 4.36 -0.91 -25.45
C VAL A 163 5.06 -0.31 -26.65
N ILE A 164 5.87 -1.13 -27.31
CA ILE A 164 6.37 -0.82 -28.65
C ILE A 164 5.12 -0.81 -29.51
N GLY A 165 4.59 0.38 -29.68
CA GLY A 165 3.39 0.59 -30.49
C GLY A 165 3.65 0.05 -31.90
N SER A 166 2.63 -0.54 -32.50
CA SER A 166 2.60 -1.10 -33.85
C SER A 166 2.95 -0.11 -34.98
N THR A 167 3.37 1.10 -34.66
CA THR A 167 3.80 2.14 -35.61
C THR A 167 5.10 1.79 -36.34
N LEU A 168 5.99 0.97 -35.74
CA LEU A 168 7.21 0.51 -36.43
C LEU A 168 6.90 -0.48 -37.56
N GLY A 169 5.80 -1.22 -37.49
CA GLY A 169 5.37 -2.12 -38.56
C GLY A 169 4.82 -1.37 -39.78
N ALA A 170 4.01 -0.34 -39.57
CA ALA A 170 3.38 0.42 -40.66
C ALA A 170 4.40 1.22 -41.48
N ASP A 171 5.39 1.83 -40.83
CA ASP A 171 6.46 2.60 -41.51
C ASP A 171 7.39 1.70 -42.32
N ASN A 172 7.71 0.51 -41.83
CA ASN A 172 8.54 -0.45 -42.54
C ASN A 172 7.81 -1.09 -43.75
N ILE A 173 6.51 -1.35 -43.64
CA ILE A 173 5.69 -1.83 -44.76
C ILE A 173 5.59 -0.78 -45.84
N SER A 174 5.33 0.47 -45.52
CA SER A 174 5.25 1.57 -46.47
C SER A 174 6.56 1.79 -47.23
N LYS A 175 7.69 1.77 -46.54
CA LYS A 175 9.01 1.87 -47.17
C LYS A 175 9.35 0.66 -48.05
N GLY A 176 8.96 -0.55 -47.62
CA GLY A 176 9.13 -1.77 -48.37
C GLY A 176 8.34 -1.78 -49.70
N VAL A 177 7.07 -1.38 -49.64
CA VAL A 177 6.22 -1.27 -50.86
C VAL A 177 6.77 -0.25 -51.83
N THR A 178 7.22 0.91 -51.32
CA THR A 178 7.81 1.96 -52.17
C THR A 178 9.08 1.48 -52.87
N ALA A 179 9.96 0.75 -52.14
CA ALA A 179 11.20 0.20 -52.71
C ALA A 179 10.91 -0.83 -53.83
N VAL A 180 9.91 -1.67 -53.66
CA VAL A 180 9.51 -2.67 -54.65
C VAL A 180 8.94 -1.99 -55.91
N LEU A 181 8.11 -0.97 -55.77
CA LEU A 181 7.54 -0.22 -56.93
C LEU A 181 8.62 0.51 -57.71
N VAL A 182 9.60 1.15 -57.03
CA VAL A 182 10.72 1.81 -57.68
C VAL A 182 11.62 0.80 -58.39
N GLY A 183 11.90 -0.35 -57.76
CA GLY A 183 12.70 -1.41 -58.40
C GLY A 183 12.02 -1.98 -59.65
N LEU A 184 10.69 -2.20 -59.61
CA LEU A 184 9.91 -2.67 -60.78
C LEU A 184 9.93 -1.67 -61.91
N ALA A 185 9.75 -0.38 -61.61
CA ALA A 185 9.81 0.70 -62.61
C ALA A 185 11.18 0.77 -63.32
N LEU A 186 12.28 0.64 -62.59
CA LEU A 186 13.62 0.60 -63.14
C LEU A 186 13.84 -0.60 -64.05
N VAL A 187 13.35 -1.76 -63.70
CA VAL A 187 13.42 -2.97 -64.55
C VAL A 187 12.66 -2.79 -65.85
N VAL A 188 11.48 -2.21 -65.80
CA VAL A 188 10.64 -1.93 -67.01
C VAL A 188 11.35 -0.94 -67.94
N VAL A 189 11.95 0.11 -67.38
CA VAL A 189 12.73 1.11 -68.18
C VAL A 189 13.98 0.50 -68.78
N PHE A 190 14.60 -0.47 -68.15
CA PHE A 190 15.85 -1.10 -68.63
C PHE A 190 15.57 -2.14 -69.75
N VAL A 191 14.38 -2.78 -69.71
CA VAL A 191 14.00 -3.83 -70.69
C VAL A 191 13.27 -3.26 -71.91
N ALA A 192 12.69 -2.01 -71.85
CA ALA A 192 12.08 -1.32 -72.97
C ALA A 192 13.09 -0.56 -73.82
#